data_d01c463e7197fbd9faecc8b16d1cfe1e
#
_entry.id   d01c463e7197fbd9faecc8b16d1cfe1e
#
_cell.length_a   1.000
_cell.length_b   1.000
_cell.length_c   1.000
_cell.angle_alpha   90.00
_cell.angle_beta   90.00
_cell.angle_gamma   90.00
#
_symmetry.space_group_name_H-M   'P 1'
#
loop_
_entity.id
_entity.type
_entity.pdbx_description
1 polymer ?
#
loop_
_entity_poly.entity_id
_entity_poly.type
_entity_poly.pdbx_seq_one_letter_code
_entity_poly.pdbx_strand_id
1 'polypeptide(L)'
;EVYMKRSHRVGAICQILTESPERVFNLKYFCDRFSAAKSSISEDISAAKEAVEATGYGYIETIPGAAGGVKYVPDISPERAAEVQQHLCDLLREDGRILGGGFLYTSDIMYDPAIVQDMARIFAKKFRESGANYVATIETKGIPVAFMTAQLLNLPVIVVRRETKISEGATVSINYFPGSSERLQKMSISKRAAAPGSKALIIDDFMRGGGSIKGIVEILSEVDIEVVGIGVA
;
A
#
# COMPACT_ATOMS: atom_id res chain seq x y z
N GLU A 1 4.10 -24.86 -30.27
CA GLU A 1 3.37 -23.74 -29.60
C GLU A 1 2.10 -24.31 -28.98
N VAL A 2 1.97 -24.21 -27.66
CA VAL A 2 0.75 -24.67 -26.99
C VAL A 2 -0.30 -23.55 -27.14
N TYR A 3 -1.29 -23.80 -28.02
CA TYR A 3 -2.43 -22.91 -28.18
C TYR A 3 -3.19 -22.79 -26.84
N MET A 4 -3.15 -21.60 -26.20
CA MET A 4 -3.86 -21.38 -24.95
C MET A 4 -5.34 -21.09 -25.21
N LYS A 5 -6.24 -21.87 -24.59
CA LYS A 5 -7.70 -21.66 -24.69
C LYS A 5 -8.09 -20.27 -24.14
N ARG A 6 -9.16 -19.67 -24.68
CA ARG A 6 -9.66 -18.35 -24.26
C ARG A 6 -9.84 -18.23 -22.74
N SER A 7 -10.48 -19.21 -22.11
CA SER A 7 -10.69 -19.20 -20.65
C SER A 7 -9.38 -19.17 -19.86
N HIS A 8 -8.35 -19.84 -20.33
CA HIS A 8 -7.03 -19.84 -19.69
C HIS A 8 -6.32 -18.48 -19.87
N ARG A 9 -6.47 -17.84 -21.06
CA ARG A 9 -5.91 -16.51 -21.29
C ARG A 9 -6.59 -15.46 -20.41
N VAL A 10 -7.93 -15.48 -20.31
CA VAL A 10 -8.69 -14.58 -19.41
C VAL A 10 -8.24 -14.73 -17.97
N GLY A 11 -8.15 -15.97 -17.46
CA GLY A 11 -7.64 -16.21 -16.10
C GLY A 11 -6.21 -15.71 -15.90
N ALA A 12 -5.32 -15.94 -16.88
CA ALA A 12 -3.95 -15.45 -16.81
C ALA A 12 -3.86 -13.91 -16.88
N ILE A 13 -4.71 -13.26 -17.67
CA ILE A 13 -4.81 -11.79 -17.72
C ILE A 13 -5.25 -11.24 -16.37
N CYS A 14 -6.31 -11.79 -15.76
CA CYS A 14 -6.76 -11.38 -14.44
C CYS A 14 -5.62 -11.49 -13.42
N GLN A 15 -4.93 -12.64 -13.37
CA GLN A 15 -3.85 -12.84 -12.42
C GLN A 15 -2.68 -11.87 -12.64
N ILE A 16 -2.21 -11.69 -13.89
CA ILE A 16 -1.10 -10.78 -14.20
C ILE A 16 -1.42 -9.34 -13.76
N LEU A 17 -2.65 -8.90 -14.01
CA LEU A 17 -3.07 -7.55 -13.67
C LEU A 17 -3.24 -7.37 -12.16
N THR A 18 -3.87 -8.32 -11.47
CA THR A 18 -4.09 -8.23 -10.01
C THR A 18 -2.81 -8.40 -9.19
N GLU A 19 -1.82 -9.14 -9.69
CA GLU A 19 -0.48 -9.26 -9.09
C GLU A 19 0.38 -7.98 -9.26
N SER A 20 -0.01 -7.10 -10.18
CA SER A 20 0.72 -5.86 -10.48
C SER A 20 -0.24 -4.66 -10.53
N PRO A 21 -0.87 -4.28 -9.40
CA PRO A 21 -1.80 -3.16 -9.35
C PRO A 21 -1.16 -1.87 -9.86
N GLU A 22 -1.97 -0.98 -10.45
CA GLU A 22 -1.57 0.33 -11.00
C GLU A 22 -0.52 0.28 -12.14
N ARG A 23 0.03 -0.88 -12.46
CA ARG A 23 0.96 -1.05 -13.58
C ARG A 23 0.21 -1.16 -14.90
N VAL A 24 0.60 -0.32 -15.87
CA VAL A 24 0.02 -0.34 -17.21
C VAL A 24 0.69 -1.42 -18.06
N PHE A 25 -0.12 -2.32 -18.63
CA PHE A 25 0.30 -3.33 -19.60
C PHE A 25 -0.31 -2.98 -20.96
N ASN A 26 0.51 -2.80 -21.98
CA ASN A 26 0.02 -2.58 -23.33
C ASN A 26 -0.51 -3.89 -23.95
N LEU A 27 -1.39 -3.79 -24.97
CA LEU A 27 -1.98 -4.96 -25.60
C LEU A 27 -0.93 -5.88 -26.23
N LYS A 28 0.17 -5.28 -26.74
CA LYS A 28 1.26 -6.05 -27.35
C LYS A 28 1.87 -7.06 -26.37
N TYR A 29 2.04 -6.66 -25.09
CA TYR A 29 2.54 -7.56 -24.06
C TYR A 29 1.73 -8.87 -23.99
N PHE A 30 0.41 -8.78 -24.03
CA PHE A 30 -0.47 -9.96 -23.97
C PHE A 30 -0.49 -10.71 -25.31
N CYS A 31 -0.45 -10.00 -26.47
CA CYS A 31 -0.34 -10.62 -27.77
C CYS A 31 0.92 -11.50 -27.87
N ASP A 32 2.06 -10.95 -27.49
CA ASP A 32 3.35 -11.64 -27.52
C ASP A 32 3.39 -12.81 -26.53
N ARG A 33 2.87 -12.60 -25.32
CA ARG A 33 2.87 -13.62 -24.26
C ARG A 33 1.99 -14.81 -24.56
N PHE A 34 0.85 -14.61 -25.21
CA PHE A 34 -0.13 -15.66 -25.50
C PHE A 34 -0.16 -16.10 -26.97
N SER A 35 0.70 -15.54 -27.81
CA SER A 35 0.73 -15.79 -29.27
C SER A 35 -0.67 -15.63 -29.89
N ALA A 36 -1.39 -14.57 -29.52
CA ALA A 36 -2.76 -14.33 -29.91
C ALA A 36 -2.94 -12.99 -30.64
N ALA A 37 -3.91 -12.93 -31.55
CA ALA A 37 -4.23 -11.72 -32.29
C ALA A 37 -4.76 -10.61 -31.39
N LYS A 38 -4.51 -9.35 -31.76
CA LYS A 38 -4.92 -8.16 -31.01
C LYS A 38 -6.43 -8.13 -30.74
N SER A 39 -7.25 -8.53 -31.70
CA SER A 39 -8.71 -8.62 -31.54
C SER A 39 -9.10 -9.63 -30.46
N SER A 40 -8.50 -10.82 -30.48
CA SER A 40 -8.74 -11.85 -29.46
C SER A 40 -8.33 -11.38 -28.06
N ILE A 41 -7.17 -10.73 -27.93
CA ILE A 41 -6.73 -10.16 -26.64
C ILE A 41 -7.67 -9.04 -26.17
N SER A 42 -8.18 -8.20 -27.07
CA SER A 42 -9.15 -7.16 -26.71
C SER A 42 -10.45 -7.73 -26.12
N GLU A 43 -10.97 -8.84 -26.74
CA GLU A 43 -12.14 -9.55 -26.22
C GLU A 43 -11.84 -10.26 -24.89
N ASP A 44 -10.66 -10.86 -24.75
CA ASP A 44 -10.24 -11.50 -23.50
C ASP A 44 -10.11 -10.49 -22.35
N ILE A 45 -9.60 -9.27 -22.64
CA ILE A 45 -9.52 -8.18 -21.67
C ILE A 45 -10.92 -7.71 -21.28
N SER A 46 -11.88 -7.63 -22.22
CA SER A 46 -13.27 -7.28 -21.87
C SER A 46 -13.87 -8.30 -20.91
N ALA A 47 -13.66 -9.58 -21.15
CA ALA A 47 -14.12 -10.64 -20.24
C ALA A 47 -13.40 -10.60 -18.88
N ALA A 48 -12.10 -10.25 -18.86
CA ALA A 48 -11.34 -10.08 -17.63
C ALA A 48 -11.86 -8.88 -16.80
N LYS A 49 -12.27 -7.79 -17.45
CA LYS A 49 -12.89 -6.63 -16.77
C LYS A 49 -14.14 -7.05 -16.01
N GLU A 50 -15.08 -7.68 -16.69
CA GLU A 50 -16.32 -8.16 -16.08
C GLU A 50 -16.06 -9.11 -14.90
N ALA A 51 -15.11 -10.03 -15.07
CA ALA A 51 -14.75 -10.99 -14.03
C ALA A 51 -14.12 -10.32 -12.79
N VAL A 52 -13.24 -9.34 -12.99
CA VAL A 52 -12.59 -8.62 -11.89
C VAL A 52 -13.59 -7.72 -11.16
N GLU A 53 -14.40 -6.95 -11.89
CA GLU A 53 -15.42 -6.08 -11.30
C GLU A 53 -16.44 -6.86 -10.46
N ALA A 54 -16.80 -8.05 -10.90
CA ALA A 54 -17.72 -8.94 -10.17
C ALA A 54 -17.18 -9.37 -8.78
N THR A 55 -15.86 -9.27 -8.55
CA THR A 55 -15.26 -9.59 -7.23
C THR A 55 -15.48 -8.50 -6.19
N GLY A 56 -15.74 -7.25 -6.60
CA GLY A 56 -15.85 -6.09 -5.72
C GLY A 56 -14.53 -5.58 -5.13
N TYR A 57 -13.38 -6.12 -5.58
CA TYR A 57 -12.05 -5.74 -5.05
C TYR A 57 -11.27 -4.76 -5.93
N GLY A 58 -11.86 -4.36 -7.06
CA GLY A 58 -11.26 -3.42 -7.99
C GLY A 58 -11.81 -3.59 -9.40
N TYR A 59 -11.18 -2.90 -10.34
CA TYR A 59 -11.58 -2.92 -11.75
C TYR A 59 -10.35 -2.81 -12.67
N ILE A 60 -10.55 -3.14 -13.95
CA ILE A 60 -9.50 -2.97 -14.96
C ILE A 60 -9.80 -1.70 -15.77
N GLU A 61 -8.92 -0.73 -15.66
CA GLU A 61 -8.97 0.55 -16.39
C GLU A 61 -8.26 0.44 -17.74
N THR A 62 -8.83 1.08 -18.76
CA THR A 62 -8.14 1.26 -20.05
C THR A 62 -7.52 2.64 -20.14
N ILE A 63 -6.22 2.70 -20.39
CA ILE A 63 -5.48 3.93 -20.60
C ILE A 63 -5.33 4.14 -22.11
N PRO A 64 -5.90 5.22 -22.67
CA PRO A 64 -5.78 5.51 -24.11
C PRO A 64 -4.40 6.01 -24.50
N GLY A 65 -4.10 5.95 -25.81
CA GLY A 65 -2.89 6.53 -26.40
C GLY A 65 -1.82 5.53 -26.78
N ALA A 66 -0.73 6.03 -27.36
CA ALA A 66 0.37 5.20 -27.89
C ALA A 66 1.12 4.41 -26.79
N ALA A 67 1.28 4.99 -25.61
CA ALA A 67 1.82 4.36 -24.42
C ALA A 67 0.72 3.74 -23.52
N GLY A 68 -0.51 3.64 -24.03
CA GLY A 68 -1.66 3.14 -23.30
C GLY A 68 -1.70 1.63 -23.19
N GLY A 69 -2.74 1.16 -22.50
CA GLY A 69 -2.95 -0.25 -22.22
C GLY A 69 -4.07 -0.46 -21.23
N VAL A 70 -3.89 -1.44 -20.37
CA VAL A 70 -4.80 -1.72 -19.27
C VAL A 70 -4.03 -1.87 -17.97
N LYS A 71 -4.66 -1.47 -16.86
CA LYS A 71 -4.14 -1.67 -15.51
C LYS A 71 -5.26 -2.14 -14.58
N TYR A 72 -4.91 -2.89 -13.57
CA TYR A 72 -5.81 -3.17 -12.45
C TYR A 72 -5.74 -2.04 -11.44
N VAL A 73 -6.90 -1.57 -11.03
CA VAL A 73 -7.08 -0.54 -10.03
C VAL A 73 -7.77 -1.17 -8.82
N PRO A 74 -7.06 -1.35 -7.69
CA PRO A 74 -7.68 -1.82 -6.46
C PRO A 74 -8.76 -0.85 -5.99
N ASP A 75 -9.92 -1.36 -5.59
CA ASP A 75 -11.01 -0.55 -5.08
C ASP A 75 -11.74 -1.28 -3.93
N ILE A 76 -12.56 -0.54 -3.20
CA ILE A 76 -13.43 -1.06 -2.15
C ILE A 76 -14.69 -0.22 -2.13
N SER A 77 -15.87 -0.86 -2.04
CA SER A 77 -17.11 -0.10 -1.95
C SER A 77 -17.23 0.64 -0.60
N PRO A 78 -17.99 1.74 -0.53
CA PRO A 78 -18.22 2.44 0.73
C PRO A 78 -18.81 1.55 1.81
N GLU A 79 -19.73 0.65 1.43
CA GLU A 79 -20.38 -0.29 2.33
C GLU A 79 -19.36 -1.28 2.91
N ARG A 80 -18.52 -1.86 2.05
CA ARG A 80 -17.46 -2.78 2.49
C ARG A 80 -16.42 -2.07 3.35
N ALA A 81 -16.05 -0.84 3.03
CA ALA A 81 -15.15 -0.04 3.85
C ALA A 81 -15.72 0.21 5.25
N ALA A 82 -17.02 0.51 5.35
CA ALA A 82 -17.70 0.67 6.64
C ALA A 82 -17.75 -0.63 7.45
N GLU A 83 -17.99 -1.78 6.79
CA GLU A 83 -17.92 -3.10 7.44
C GLU A 83 -16.53 -3.39 8.01
N VAL A 84 -15.47 -3.10 7.24
CA VAL A 84 -14.09 -3.28 7.70
C VAL A 84 -13.79 -2.40 8.92
N GLN A 85 -14.19 -1.12 8.87
CA GLN A 85 -14.02 -0.21 9.99
C GLN A 85 -14.80 -0.67 11.24
N GLN A 86 -16.04 -1.13 11.06
CA GLN A 86 -16.85 -1.65 12.17
C GLN A 86 -16.21 -2.90 12.77
N HIS A 87 -15.75 -3.83 11.93
CA HIS A 87 -15.06 -5.04 12.39
C HIS A 87 -13.80 -4.72 13.20
N LEU A 88 -12.98 -3.75 12.75
CA LEU A 88 -11.82 -3.27 13.52
C LEU A 88 -12.23 -2.68 14.87
N CYS A 89 -13.29 -1.87 14.90
CA CYS A 89 -13.82 -1.32 16.14
C CYS A 89 -14.29 -2.41 17.11
N ASP A 90 -14.90 -3.47 16.60
CA ASP A 90 -15.39 -4.57 17.42
C ASP A 90 -14.22 -5.37 18.00
N LEU A 91 -13.20 -5.69 17.19
CA LEU A 91 -11.97 -6.32 17.64
C LEU A 91 -11.27 -5.49 18.74
N LEU A 92 -11.19 -4.17 18.56
CA LEU A 92 -10.53 -3.27 19.53
C LEU A 92 -11.31 -3.11 20.84
N ARG A 93 -12.61 -3.44 20.87
CA ARG A 93 -13.47 -3.40 22.06
C ARG A 93 -13.48 -4.70 22.86
N GLU A 94 -12.87 -5.77 22.35
CA GLU A 94 -12.79 -7.04 23.06
C GLU A 94 -12.13 -6.89 24.43
N ASP A 95 -12.59 -7.66 25.40
CA ASP A 95 -12.04 -7.68 26.75
C ASP A 95 -10.57 -8.12 26.77
N GLY A 96 -9.77 -7.51 27.63
CA GLY A 96 -8.36 -7.83 27.80
C GLY A 96 -7.40 -7.15 26.82
N ARG A 97 -7.90 -6.34 25.89
CA ARG A 97 -7.03 -5.59 24.96
C ARG A 97 -6.24 -4.46 25.60
N ILE A 98 -6.75 -3.90 26.69
CA ILE A 98 -6.04 -2.85 27.43
C ILE A 98 -5.07 -3.50 28.41
N LEU A 99 -3.78 -3.35 28.13
CA LEU A 99 -2.69 -3.86 28.96
C LEU A 99 -2.32 -2.86 30.07
N GLY A 100 -1.46 -3.31 31.00
CA GLY A 100 -0.91 -2.44 32.04
C GLY A 100 -0.25 -1.19 31.49
N GLY A 101 -0.50 -0.02 32.11
CA GLY A 101 -0.01 1.28 31.62
C GLY A 101 -0.85 1.89 30.49
N GLY A 102 -2.03 1.36 30.19
CA GLY A 102 -2.93 1.89 29.16
C GLY A 102 -2.46 1.62 27.72
N PHE A 103 -1.66 0.59 27.52
CA PHE A 103 -1.26 0.14 26.18
C PHE A 103 -2.34 -0.74 25.56
N LEU A 104 -2.60 -0.55 24.27
CA LEU A 104 -3.54 -1.38 23.52
C LEU A 104 -2.79 -2.52 22.81
N TYR A 105 -3.28 -3.75 23.02
CA TYR A 105 -2.77 -4.91 22.29
C TYR A 105 -3.42 -4.98 20.91
N THR A 106 -2.61 -4.84 19.88
CA THR A 106 -3.04 -4.80 18.47
C THR A 106 -2.23 -5.74 17.58
N SER A 107 -1.31 -6.54 18.15
CA SER A 107 -0.38 -7.34 17.33
C SER A 107 -1.09 -8.41 16.51
N ASP A 108 -2.12 -9.02 17.05
CA ASP A 108 -2.97 -10.01 16.35
C ASP A 108 -3.72 -9.38 15.15
N ILE A 109 -4.15 -8.13 15.28
CA ILE A 109 -4.81 -7.36 14.20
C ILE A 109 -3.78 -6.95 13.14
N MET A 110 -2.67 -6.33 13.57
CA MET A 110 -1.67 -5.76 12.66
C MET A 110 -0.81 -6.79 11.95
N TYR A 111 -0.82 -8.03 12.39
CA TYR A 111 -0.13 -9.15 11.74
C TYR A 111 -1.07 -10.17 11.10
N ASP A 112 -2.38 -9.91 11.08
CA ASP A 112 -3.33 -10.71 10.31
C ASP A 112 -3.38 -10.20 8.84
N PRO A 113 -2.94 -11.01 7.85
CA PRO A 113 -2.88 -10.57 6.47
C PRO A 113 -4.24 -10.18 5.87
N ALA A 114 -5.34 -10.82 6.31
CA ALA A 114 -6.67 -10.53 5.79
C ALA A 114 -7.16 -9.17 6.27
N ILE A 115 -7.01 -8.89 7.57
CA ILE A 115 -7.39 -7.60 8.18
C ILE A 115 -6.54 -6.48 7.59
N VAL A 116 -5.22 -6.67 7.52
CA VAL A 116 -4.28 -5.67 6.99
C VAL A 116 -4.54 -5.39 5.51
N GLN A 117 -4.90 -6.41 4.73
CA GLN A 117 -5.24 -6.22 3.32
C GLN A 117 -6.51 -5.36 3.13
N ASP A 118 -7.52 -5.56 3.95
CA ASP A 118 -8.75 -4.77 3.90
C ASP A 118 -8.49 -3.31 4.30
N MET A 119 -7.70 -3.06 5.35
CA MET A 119 -7.24 -1.72 5.72
C MET A 119 -6.46 -1.06 4.57
N ALA A 120 -5.54 -1.79 3.96
CA ALA A 120 -4.71 -1.31 2.86
C ALA A 120 -5.54 -0.91 1.64
N ARG A 121 -6.65 -1.61 1.32
CA ARG A 121 -7.57 -1.21 0.25
C ARG A 121 -8.22 0.13 0.52
N ILE A 122 -8.62 0.40 1.76
CA ILE A 122 -9.19 1.70 2.14
C ILE A 122 -8.16 2.81 1.93
N PHE A 123 -6.92 2.61 2.38
CA PHE A 123 -5.85 3.58 2.18
C PHE A 123 -5.49 3.75 0.70
N ALA A 124 -5.35 2.67 -0.04
CA ALA A 124 -5.05 2.73 -1.47
C ALA A 124 -6.11 3.52 -2.23
N LYS A 125 -7.40 3.28 -1.98
CA LYS A 125 -8.50 4.05 -2.57
C LYS A 125 -8.40 5.54 -2.22
N LYS A 126 -8.18 5.86 -0.94
CA LYS A 126 -8.16 7.24 -0.44
C LYS A 126 -6.98 8.05 -1.00
N PHE A 127 -5.82 7.42 -1.17
CA PHE A 127 -4.57 8.13 -1.48
C PHE A 127 -4.03 7.86 -2.89
N ARG A 128 -4.77 7.15 -3.74
CA ARG A 128 -4.36 6.86 -5.12
C ARG A 128 -3.93 8.10 -5.90
N GLU A 129 -4.64 9.21 -5.73
CA GLU A 129 -4.37 10.45 -6.46
C GLU A 129 -3.48 11.44 -5.68
N SER A 130 -2.85 11.00 -4.60
CA SER A 130 -1.97 11.85 -3.78
C SER A 130 -0.70 12.31 -4.50
N GLY A 131 -0.32 11.62 -5.58
CA GLY A 131 0.94 11.85 -6.27
C GLY A 131 2.17 11.33 -5.51
N ALA A 132 1.98 10.47 -4.49
CA ALA A 132 3.06 9.85 -3.75
C ALA A 132 3.94 8.98 -4.65
N ASN A 133 5.24 8.97 -4.39
CA ASN A 133 6.23 8.10 -5.02
C ASN A 133 6.67 6.97 -4.07
N TYR A 134 6.42 7.13 -2.79
CA TYR A 134 6.78 6.20 -1.71
C TYR A 134 5.68 6.14 -0.66
N VAL A 135 5.57 4.99 0.00
CA VAL A 135 4.87 4.87 1.28
C VAL A 135 5.91 4.87 2.39
N ALA A 136 5.73 5.69 3.42
CA ALA A 136 6.62 5.76 4.57
C ALA A 136 5.92 5.25 5.83
N THR A 137 6.64 4.56 6.71
CA THR A 137 6.15 4.10 8.01
C THR A 137 7.27 4.07 9.02
N ILE A 138 6.95 3.91 10.31
CA ILE A 138 7.95 3.64 11.35
C ILE A 138 7.85 2.18 11.81
N GLU A 139 9.01 1.59 12.17
CA GLU A 139 9.00 0.25 12.78
C GLU A 139 8.24 0.28 14.11
N THR A 140 7.43 -0.74 14.47
CA THR A 140 7.41 -2.08 13.84
C THR A 140 6.03 -2.45 13.28
N LYS A 141 4.93 -2.09 13.99
CA LYS A 141 3.57 -2.58 13.69
C LYS A 141 2.93 -1.91 12.47
N GLY A 142 3.34 -0.68 12.11
CA GLY A 142 2.91 -0.01 10.89
C GLY A 142 3.42 -0.67 9.61
N ILE A 143 4.50 -1.47 9.68
CA ILE A 143 5.13 -2.05 8.48
C ILE A 143 4.15 -2.91 7.65
N PRO A 144 3.36 -3.85 8.22
CA PRO A 144 2.47 -4.68 7.41
C PRO A 144 1.45 -3.86 6.62
N VAL A 145 0.74 -2.94 7.27
CA VAL A 145 -0.30 -2.13 6.62
C VAL A 145 0.31 -1.16 5.60
N ALA A 146 1.47 -0.58 5.89
CA ALA A 146 2.19 0.27 4.95
C ALA A 146 2.66 -0.51 3.72
N PHE A 147 3.20 -1.72 3.92
CA PHE A 147 3.67 -2.57 2.83
C PHE A 147 2.53 -3.04 1.92
N MET A 148 1.39 -3.46 2.51
CA MET A 148 0.21 -3.86 1.74
C MET A 148 -0.41 -2.66 0.99
N THR A 149 -0.44 -1.47 1.59
CA THR A 149 -0.89 -0.25 0.92
C THR A 149 0.03 0.11 -0.24
N ALA A 150 1.34 0.03 -0.03
CA ALA A 150 2.34 0.29 -1.06
C ALA A 150 2.23 -0.70 -2.23
N GLN A 151 2.00 -1.98 -1.95
CA GLN A 151 1.78 -3.01 -2.96
C GLN A 151 0.55 -2.69 -3.82
N LEU A 152 -0.56 -2.26 -3.21
CA LEU A 152 -1.78 -1.88 -3.92
C LEU A 152 -1.62 -0.58 -4.73
N LEU A 153 -0.74 0.33 -4.32
CA LEU A 153 -0.41 1.58 -5.02
C LEU A 153 0.77 1.43 -6.00
N ASN A 154 1.42 0.25 -6.05
CA ASN A 154 2.64 -0.02 -6.81
C ASN A 154 3.77 0.95 -6.46
N LEU A 155 3.98 1.20 -5.18
CA LEU A 155 4.99 2.11 -4.65
C LEU A 155 6.01 1.37 -3.78
N PRO A 156 7.27 1.80 -3.75
CA PRO A 156 8.24 1.32 -2.77
C PRO A 156 7.96 1.84 -1.36
N VAL A 157 8.51 1.15 -0.35
CA VAL A 157 8.32 1.48 1.06
C VAL A 157 9.60 2.04 1.67
N ILE A 158 9.45 3.12 2.43
CA ILE A 158 10.48 3.68 3.31
C ILE A 158 10.15 3.29 4.74
N VAL A 159 11.06 2.61 5.42
CA VAL A 159 10.91 2.27 6.84
C VAL A 159 11.82 3.16 7.67
N VAL A 160 11.21 4.06 8.44
CA VAL A 160 11.91 4.84 9.47
C VAL A 160 12.17 3.95 10.67
N ARG A 161 13.43 3.95 11.15
CA ARG A 161 13.87 3.06 12.22
C ARG A 161 14.12 3.82 13.52
N ARG A 162 13.94 3.15 14.63
CA ARG A 162 14.28 3.70 15.97
C ARG A 162 15.77 3.64 16.27
N GLU A 163 16.48 2.73 15.61
CA GLU A 163 17.93 2.55 15.76
C GLU A 163 18.62 2.50 14.41
N THR A 164 19.81 3.05 14.35
CA THR A 164 20.66 2.99 13.16
C THR A 164 21.26 1.59 13.02
N LYS A 165 21.09 0.96 11.86
CA LYS A 165 21.72 -0.32 11.53
C LYS A 165 22.83 -0.13 10.52
N ILE A 166 23.94 -0.84 10.68
CA ILE A 166 25.10 -0.79 9.77
C ILE A 166 24.68 -1.14 8.33
N SER A 167 23.72 -2.04 8.17
CA SER A 167 23.17 -2.45 6.86
C SER A 167 22.47 -1.34 6.09
N GLU A 168 22.05 -0.26 6.74
CA GLU A 168 21.36 0.88 6.11
C GLU A 168 22.33 1.90 5.47
N GLY A 169 23.64 1.75 5.72
CA GLY A 169 24.66 2.69 5.22
C GLY A 169 24.59 4.05 5.90
N ALA A 170 24.86 5.12 5.15
CA ALA A 170 24.78 6.48 5.68
C ALA A 170 23.33 6.85 6.00
N THR A 171 23.07 7.31 7.22
CA THR A 171 21.74 7.65 7.72
C THR A 171 21.65 9.12 8.14
N VAL A 172 20.44 9.67 8.09
CA VAL A 172 20.04 10.88 8.81
C VAL A 172 19.29 10.45 10.06
N SER A 173 19.46 11.16 11.15
CA SER A 173 18.77 10.87 12.40
C SER A 173 18.30 12.14 13.05
N ILE A 174 17.12 12.07 13.65
CA ILE A 174 16.56 13.12 14.49
C ILE A 174 16.21 12.59 15.87
N ASN A 175 16.07 13.48 16.82
CA ASN A 175 15.48 13.17 18.12
C ASN A 175 14.05 13.70 18.16
N TYR A 176 13.13 12.90 18.70
CA TYR A 176 11.71 13.27 18.79
C TYR A 176 11.10 12.81 20.12
N PHE A 177 9.98 13.41 20.48
CA PHE A 177 9.17 12.98 21.62
C PHE A 177 7.97 12.16 21.11
N PRO A 178 7.91 10.84 21.32
CA PRO A 178 6.71 10.08 21.00
C PRO A 178 5.57 10.51 21.93
N GLY A 179 4.35 10.57 21.39
CA GLY A 179 3.16 10.96 22.17
C GLY A 179 2.82 10.03 23.36
N SER A 180 3.51 8.90 23.46
CA SER A 180 3.35 7.90 24.52
C SER A 180 4.41 7.98 25.62
N SER A 181 5.42 8.84 25.52
CA SER A 181 6.54 8.91 26.44
C SER A 181 7.12 10.32 26.48
N GLU A 182 7.48 10.80 27.68
CA GLU A 182 8.23 12.05 27.88
C GLU A 182 9.73 11.88 27.59
N ARG A 183 10.16 10.66 27.23
CA ARG A 183 11.57 10.41 26.94
C ARG A 183 11.86 10.69 25.48
N LEU A 184 12.96 11.43 25.28
CA LEU A 184 13.52 11.67 23.96
C LEU A 184 13.88 10.33 23.30
N GLN A 185 13.41 10.11 22.10
CA GLN A 185 13.73 8.93 21.27
C GLN A 185 14.42 9.38 20.00
N LYS A 186 15.17 8.49 19.41
CA LYS A 186 15.83 8.69 18.12
C LYS A 186 15.04 7.99 17.03
N MET A 187 14.98 8.60 15.84
CA MET A 187 14.60 7.90 14.62
C MET A 187 15.62 8.18 13.53
N SER A 188 15.76 7.23 12.61
CA SER A 188 16.75 7.28 11.55
C SER A 188 16.18 6.79 10.23
N ILE A 189 16.70 7.33 9.13
CA ILE A 189 16.39 6.93 7.76
C ILE A 189 17.69 6.82 6.95
N SER A 190 17.78 5.85 6.05
CA SER A 190 18.89 5.79 5.10
C SER A 190 18.85 6.97 4.14
N LYS A 191 20.00 7.60 3.87
CA LYS A 191 20.11 8.64 2.82
C LYS A 191 19.78 8.13 1.41
N ARG A 192 19.75 6.82 1.23
CA ARG A 192 19.42 6.16 -0.04
C ARG A 192 17.97 5.68 -0.10
N ALA A 193 17.15 5.98 0.93
CA ALA A 193 15.78 5.48 1.00
C ALA A 193 14.89 6.00 -0.13
N ALA A 194 15.13 7.23 -0.59
CA ALA A 194 14.43 7.82 -1.73
C ALA A 194 15.29 8.88 -2.41
N ALA A 195 14.94 9.24 -3.63
CA ALA A 195 15.54 10.36 -4.33
C ALA A 195 15.06 11.69 -3.72
N PRO A 196 15.92 12.71 -3.61
CA PRO A 196 15.50 14.07 -3.21
C PRO A 196 14.37 14.61 -4.11
N GLY A 197 13.46 15.39 -3.54
CA GLY A 197 12.28 15.93 -4.24
C GLY A 197 11.14 14.90 -4.42
N SER A 198 11.27 13.72 -3.82
CA SER A 198 10.20 12.70 -3.83
C SER A 198 9.05 13.07 -2.91
N LYS A 199 7.90 12.40 -3.12
CA LYS A 199 6.69 12.56 -2.32
C LYS A 199 6.37 11.27 -1.57
N ALA A 200 6.10 11.36 -0.27
CA ALA A 200 5.77 10.21 0.57
C ALA A 200 4.36 10.30 1.15
N LEU A 201 3.68 9.15 1.15
CA LEU A 201 2.46 8.90 1.91
C LEU A 201 2.84 8.18 3.20
N ILE A 202 2.54 8.77 4.36
CA ILE A 202 2.77 8.10 5.65
C ILE A 202 1.58 7.18 5.93
N ILE A 203 1.86 5.90 6.22
CA ILE A 203 0.88 4.91 6.69
C ILE A 203 1.41 4.28 7.96
N ASP A 204 0.63 4.31 9.03
CA ASP A 204 1.01 3.76 10.33
C ASP A 204 -0.15 3.03 11.01
N ASP A 205 0.15 2.21 12.04
CA ASP A 205 -0.84 1.38 12.75
C ASP A 205 -1.63 2.17 13.80
N PHE A 206 -0.99 3.10 14.49
CA PHE A 206 -1.61 3.78 15.62
C PHE A 206 -1.02 5.17 15.86
N MET A 207 -1.86 6.12 16.20
CA MET A 207 -1.44 7.47 16.56
C MET A 207 -1.91 7.86 17.96
N ARG A 208 -0.97 8.03 18.90
CA ARG A 208 -1.22 8.60 20.23
C ARG A 208 -0.51 9.95 20.35
N GLY A 209 -1.26 11.03 20.29
CA GLY A 209 -0.71 12.39 20.42
C GLY A 209 0.14 12.89 19.25
N GLY A 210 0.33 12.09 18.20
CA GLY A 210 0.97 12.52 16.93
C GLY A 210 2.48 12.70 16.95
N GLY A 211 3.19 12.46 18.07
CA GLY A 211 4.63 12.70 18.19
C GLY A 211 5.47 11.88 17.19
N SER A 212 5.14 10.59 17.00
CA SER A 212 5.84 9.76 16.02
C SER A 212 5.61 10.25 14.59
N ILE A 213 4.38 10.58 14.24
CA ILE A 213 4.05 11.11 12.91
C ILE A 213 4.79 12.43 12.64
N LYS A 214 4.81 13.34 13.63
CA LYS A 214 5.58 14.60 13.53
C LYS A 214 7.07 14.32 13.28
N GLY A 215 7.65 13.35 13.99
CA GLY A 215 9.03 12.94 13.79
C GLY A 215 9.25 12.35 12.38
N ILE A 216 8.32 11.54 11.86
CA ILE A 216 8.42 11.01 10.49
C ILE A 216 8.39 12.16 9.47
N VAL A 217 7.49 13.11 9.61
CA VAL A 217 7.42 14.30 8.75
C VAL A 217 8.73 15.09 8.77
N GLU A 218 9.28 15.32 9.96
CA GLU A 218 10.52 16.05 10.15
C GLU A 218 11.73 15.33 9.51
N ILE A 219 11.88 14.02 9.76
CA ILE A 219 13.02 13.27 9.19
C ILE A 219 12.92 13.11 7.68
N LEU A 220 11.73 13.01 7.11
CA LEU A 220 11.52 13.00 5.66
C LEU A 220 11.90 14.35 5.03
N SER A 221 11.57 15.45 5.69
CA SER A 221 11.98 16.79 5.27
C SER A 221 13.50 16.99 5.28
N GLU A 222 14.23 16.40 6.23
CA GLU A 222 15.71 16.45 6.30
C GLU A 222 16.41 15.76 5.11
N VAL A 223 15.69 14.92 4.38
CA VAL A 223 16.17 14.24 3.17
C VAL A 223 15.42 14.70 1.92
N ASP A 224 14.81 15.88 1.95
CA ASP A 224 14.08 16.51 0.84
C ASP A 224 12.94 15.65 0.29
N ILE A 225 12.13 15.06 1.18
CA ILE A 225 10.94 14.29 0.83
C ILE A 225 9.70 15.02 1.36
N GLU A 226 8.79 15.39 0.46
CA GLU A 226 7.52 16.01 0.78
C GLU A 226 6.50 14.96 1.28
N VAL A 227 5.79 15.24 2.39
CA VAL A 227 4.67 14.41 2.84
C VAL A 227 3.38 14.90 2.21
N VAL A 228 2.74 14.05 1.40
CA VAL A 228 1.51 14.38 0.64
C VAL A 228 0.23 13.78 1.24
N GLY A 229 0.36 12.97 2.28
CA GLY A 229 -0.78 12.40 2.98
C GLY A 229 -0.36 11.58 4.19
N ILE A 230 -1.30 11.40 5.12
CA ILE A 230 -1.11 10.60 6.34
C ILE A 230 -2.35 9.75 6.55
N GLY A 231 -2.16 8.44 6.67
CA GLY A 231 -3.18 7.45 7.02
C GLY A 231 -2.77 6.70 8.27
N VAL A 232 -3.72 6.51 9.18
CA VAL A 232 -3.54 5.73 10.42
C VAL A 232 -4.71 4.77 10.55
N ALA A 233 -4.43 3.52 10.89
CA ALA A 233 -5.43 2.46 11.05
C ALA A 233 -6.23 2.59 12.36
#